data_453e6d38d26b7c6b2db5618eae01c913
#
_entry.id   453e6d38d26b7c6b2db5618eae01c913
#
_cell.length_a   1.000
_cell.length_b   1.000
_cell.length_c   1.000
_cell.angle_alpha   90.00
_cell.angle_beta   90.00
_cell.angle_gamma   90.00
#
_symmetry.space_group_name_H-M   'P 1'
#
loop_
_entity.id
_entity.type
_entity.pdbx_description
1 polymer ?
#
loop_
_entity_poly.entity_id
_entity_poly.type
_entity_poly.pdbx_seq_one_letter_code
_entity_poly.pdbx_strand_id
1 'polypeptide(L)'
;MPAPKRPSLFQGGAVLLLLLWAMAIAPEPQPISISADALVRATTIGDTPLISLCLAKHVDPNGRDAQGRTPLLIAASQQDWKTARRLIDAGAFVDLADEKGFTPLMAAALHGNLEIFRALLARSVNLRAQARLKDGRDLLGIALDGGNPKIVQTVTERLPRMRQWTTSTQRALDAALLAGNKDQIRLLLGKNTKPPTPAGKNVPLLAYAVVRSDTPLFSTLLGCGADPNTLLPPRSDKDFLALLPSQSLRRYVEEDRNVTVLMLAAGLGRENCVRALLDARANRNRATKRYGMVALDVAAETGQWRCTQILLGGGPSPEQLRLEISLASQTVDLIKDGVPIFRTECSTGRPGYSTRTGHFVITNKERNHRSTIYKVDMPYFMRLSCLDFGMHAGVVPDYPASHGCIRLPEEAARKFFAEVPIGTLVTVE
;
A
#
# COMPACT_ATOMS: atom_id res chain seq x y z
N MET A 1 -80.92 -15.12 -56.61
CA MET A 1 -80.30 -16.19 -55.86
C MET A 1 -79.70 -17.18 -56.85
N PRO A 2 -78.40 -17.32 -56.93
CA PRO A 2 -77.75 -18.50 -57.46
C PRO A 2 -76.97 -19.25 -56.42
N ALA A 3 -76.89 -20.58 -56.54
CA ALA A 3 -76.36 -21.60 -55.64
C ALA A 3 -74.83 -21.64 -55.59
N PRO A 4 -74.20 -22.22 -54.49
CA PRO A 4 -72.76 -22.19 -54.28
C PRO A 4 -72.05 -23.28 -55.12
N LYS A 5 -70.94 -22.90 -55.72
CA LYS A 5 -70.05 -23.81 -56.42
C LYS A 5 -69.18 -24.59 -55.40
N ARG A 6 -69.08 -25.89 -55.56
CA ARG A 6 -68.21 -26.82 -54.82
C ARG A 6 -66.74 -26.57 -55.18
N PRO A 7 -65.80 -26.66 -54.22
CA PRO A 7 -64.40 -26.61 -54.53
C PRO A 7 -63.89 -27.99 -55.01
N SER A 8 -63.03 -27.97 -56.00
CA SER A 8 -62.41 -29.15 -56.61
C SER A 8 -61.29 -29.74 -55.70
N LEU A 9 -61.45 -31.02 -55.44
CA LEU A 9 -60.42 -31.93 -54.84
C LEU A 9 -59.33 -32.17 -55.90
N PHE A 10 -58.27 -31.39 -55.95
CA PHE A 10 -57.00 -31.76 -56.64
C PHE A 10 -55.91 -30.75 -56.32
N GLN A 11 -55.45 -30.67 -55.01
CA GLN A 11 -54.23 -29.95 -54.64
C GLN A 11 -53.48 -30.59 -53.50
N GLY A 12 -53.83 -31.81 -53.05
CA GLY A 12 -53.17 -32.48 -51.92
C GLY A 12 -51.95 -33.32 -52.29
N GLY A 13 -51.76 -33.68 -53.53
CA GLY A 13 -50.73 -34.62 -53.99
C GLY A 13 -49.32 -34.04 -54.18
N ALA A 14 -49.26 -32.76 -54.62
CA ALA A 14 -47.98 -32.14 -54.94
C ALA A 14 -47.17 -31.69 -53.74
N VAL A 15 -47.81 -31.30 -52.62
CA VAL A 15 -47.14 -30.87 -51.37
C VAL A 15 -46.58 -32.04 -50.63
N LEU A 16 -47.25 -33.21 -50.66
CA LEU A 16 -46.77 -34.44 -50.04
C LEU A 16 -45.54 -35.01 -50.76
N LEU A 17 -45.48 -34.92 -52.08
CA LEU A 17 -44.32 -35.35 -52.86
C LEU A 17 -43.15 -34.42 -52.70
N LEU A 18 -43.32 -33.10 -52.53
CA LEU A 18 -42.26 -32.14 -52.23
C LEU A 18 -41.69 -32.33 -50.81
N LEU A 19 -42.54 -32.66 -49.81
CA LEU A 19 -42.09 -32.98 -48.47
C LEU A 19 -41.34 -34.32 -48.38
N LEU A 20 -41.73 -35.31 -49.14
CA LEU A 20 -41.00 -36.59 -49.28
C LEU A 20 -39.70 -36.42 -50.07
N TRP A 21 -39.63 -35.54 -51.05
CA TRP A 21 -38.41 -35.24 -51.79
C TRP A 21 -37.43 -34.39 -50.97
N ALA A 22 -37.92 -33.48 -50.12
CA ALA A 22 -37.11 -32.72 -49.19
C ALA A 22 -36.54 -33.59 -48.03
N MET A 23 -37.22 -34.68 -47.66
CA MET A 23 -36.70 -35.68 -46.69
C MET A 23 -35.68 -36.67 -47.32
N ALA A 24 -35.69 -36.81 -48.65
CA ALA A 24 -34.76 -37.72 -49.36
C ALA A 24 -33.40 -37.05 -49.72
N ILE A 25 -33.27 -35.72 -49.46
CA ILE A 25 -32.02 -34.96 -49.69
C ILE A 25 -31.41 -34.47 -48.39
N ALA A 26 -31.76 -35.03 -47.24
CA ALA A 26 -30.96 -34.86 -46.03
C ALA A 26 -29.60 -35.53 -46.34
N PRO A 27 -28.49 -34.80 -46.31
CA PRO A 27 -27.18 -35.44 -46.49
C PRO A 27 -27.05 -36.56 -45.46
N GLU A 28 -26.71 -37.75 -45.90
CA GLU A 28 -26.40 -38.83 -44.98
C GLU A 28 -25.43 -38.29 -43.89
N PRO A 29 -25.67 -38.57 -42.65
CA PRO A 29 -24.77 -38.14 -41.59
C PRO A 29 -23.36 -38.69 -41.94
N GLN A 30 -22.47 -37.80 -42.35
CA GLN A 30 -21.07 -38.15 -42.65
C GLN A 30 -20.54 -38.94 -41.47
N PRO A 31 -19.83 -40.07 -41.70
CA PRO A 31 -19.31 -40.83 -40.61
C PRO A 31 -18.45 -39.92 -39.74
N ILE A 32 -18.74 -39.89 -38.44
CA ILE A 32 -18.02 -39.08 -37.47
C ILE A 32 -16.55 -39.50 -37.54
N SER A 33 -15.72 -38.70 -38.21
CA SER A 33 -14.29 -38.93 -38.27
C SER A 33 -13.73 -38.77 -36.85
N ILE A 34 -13.30 -39.90 -36.26
CA ILE A 34 -12.66 -39.93 -34.96
C ILE A 34 -11.22 -39.46 -35.13
N SER A 35 -10.97 -38.18 -34.86
CA SER A 35 -9.68 -37.51 -35.06
C SER A 35 -9.38 -36.51 -33.95
N ALA A 36 -8.16 -35.99 -33.88
CA ALA A 36 -7.80 -34.92 -32.95
C ALA A 36 -8.69 -33.67 -33.15
N ASP A 37 -8.99 -33.31 -34.42
CA ASP A 37 -9.90 -32.20 -34.72
C ASP A 37 -11.32 -32.47 -34.25
N ALA A 38 -11.80 -33.71 -34.30
CA ALA A 38 -13.10 -34.07 -33.76
C ALA A 38 -13.16 -33.92 -32.24
N LEU A 39 -12.07 -34.29 -31.55
CA LEU A 39 -11.95 -34.10 -30.10
C LEU A 39 -11.93 -32.61 -29.73
N VAL A 40 -11.20 -31.78 -30.46
CA VAL A 40 -11.17 -30.33 -30.27
C VAL A 40 -12.58 -29.74 -30.45
N ARG A 41 -13.29 -30.06 -31.56
CA ARG A 41 -14.66 -29.60 -31.79
C ARG A 41 -15.62 -30.10 -30.73
N ALA A 42 -15.58 -31.37 -30.38
CA ALA A 42 -16.42 -31.97 -29.34
C ALA A 42 -16.24 -31.26 -28.00
N THR A 43 -14.99 -30.94 -27.61
CA THR A 43 -14.71 -30.21 -26.38
C THR A 43 -15.23 -28.78 -26.47
N THR A 44 -15.12 -28.12 -27.63
CA THR A 44 -15.59 -26.74 -27.82
C THR A 44 -17.11 -26.61 -27.63
N ILE A 45 -17.89 -27.60 -28.13
CA ILE A 45 -19.37 -27.61 -28.00
C ILE A 45 -19.89 -28.37 -26.79
N GLY A 46 -19.01 -29.00 -26.00
CA GLY A 46 -19.38 -29.78 -24.81
C GLY A 46 -20.03 -31.14 -25.10
N ASP A 47 -19.74 -31.75 -26.28
CA ASP A 47 -20.26 -33.08 -26.66
C ASP A 47 -19.55 -34.20 -25.87
N THR A 48 -20.05 -34.42 -24.66
CA THR A 48 -19.49 -35.45 -23.73
C THR A 48 -19.49 -36.86 -24.32
N PRO A 49 -20.51 -37.36 -25.05
CA PRO A 49 -20.49 -38.66 -25.73
C PRO A 49 -19.34 -38.77 -26.73
N LEU A 50 -19.15 -37.78 -27.61
CA LEU A 50 -18.10 -37.79 -28.61
C LEU A 50 -16.71 -37.65 -27.99
N ILE A 51 -16.56 -36.81 -26.96
CA ILE A 51 -15.31 -36.75 -26.14
C ILE A 51 -14.98 -38.12 -25.60
N SER A 52 -15.96 -38.81 -24.99
CA SER A 52 -15.79 -40.15 -24.42
C SER A 52 -15.33 -41.16 -25.47
N LEU A 53 -15.95 -41.13 -26.64
CA LEU A 53 -15.62 -41.99 -27.76
C LEU A 53 -14.19 -41.75 -28.27
N CYS A 54 -13.83 -40.48 -28.45
CA CYS A 54 -12.48 -40.10 -28.90
C CYS A 54 -11.42 -40.60 -27.92
N LEU A 55 -11.62 -40.35 -26.60
CA LEU A 55 -10.67 -40.80 -25.58
C LEU A 55 -10.59 -42.35 -25.46
N ALA A 56 -11.73 -43.05 -25.60
CA ALA A 56 -11.74 -44.53 -25.63
C ALA A 56 -11.05 -45.12 -26.86
N LYS A 57 -10.97 -44.37 -27.96
CA LYS A 57 -10.25 -44.77 -29.18
C LYS A 57 -8.81 -44.26 -29.22
N HIS A 58 -8.31 -43.73 -28.07
CA HIS A 58 -6.92 -43.25 -27.93
C HIS A 58 -6.56 -42.16 -28.94
N VAL A 59 -7.51 -41.26 -29.28
CA VAL A 59 -7.25 -40.09 -30.13
C VAL A 59 -6.24 -39.18 -29.39
N ASP A 60 -5.28 -38.62 -30.11
CA ASP A 60 -4.34 -37.66 -29.54
C ASP A 60 -5.06 -36.49 -28.88
N PRO A 61 -4.94 -36.29 -27.55
CA PRO A 61 -5.61 -35.24 -26.80
C PRO A 61 -4.96 -33.85 -26.99
N ASN A 62 -3.93 -33.74 -27.83
CA ASN A 62 -3.11 -32.52 -27.96
C ASN A 62 -3.36 -31.76 -29.28
N GLY A 63 -4.40 -32.15 -30.05
CA GLY A 63 -4.83 -31.39 -31.23
C GLY A 63 -5.09 -29.91 -30.89
N ARG A 64 -4.97 -29.05 -31.90
CA ARG A 64 -5.14 -27.59 -31.69
C ARG A 64 -6.18 -27.03 -32.63
N ASP A 65 -6.97 -26.04 -32.16
CA ASP A 65 -7.84 -25.25 -33.01
C ASP A 65 -7.06 -24.10 -33.72
N ALA A 66 -7.80 -23.28 -34.48
CA ALA A 66 -7.24 -22.14 -35.19
C ALA A 66 -6.63 -21.05 -34.29
N GLN A 67 -6.91 -21.07 -32.99
CA GLN A 67 -6.33 -20.18 -31.97
C GLN A 67 -5.20 -20.82 -31.19
N GLY A 68 -4.79 -22.03 -31.59
CA GLY A 68 -3.73 -22.81 -30.92
C GLY A 68 -4.20 -23.46 -29.61
N ARG A 69 -5.52 -23.46 -29.29
CA ARG A 69 -6.07 -24.02 -28.05
C ARG A 69 -6.17 -25.54 -28.14
N THR A 70 -5.74 -26.24 -27.09
CA THR A 70 -5.91 -27.70 -26.95
C THR A 70 -7.26 -28.01 -26.31
N PRO A 71 -7.78 -29.25 -26.45
CA PRO A 71 -8.97 -29.69 -25.72
C PRO A 71 -8.89 -29.43 -24.22
N LEU A 72 -7.72 -29.65 -23.61
CA LEU A 72 -7.49 -29.38 -22.17
C LEU A 72 -7.64 -27.91 -21.83
N LEU A 73 -7.07 -27.01 -22.66
CA LEU A 73 -7.20 -25.57 -22.47
C LEU A 73 -8.64 -25.11 -22.66
N ILE A 74 -9.36 -25.64 -23.66
CA ILE A 74 -10.76 -25.34 -23.92
C ILE A 74 -11.63 -25.76 -22.74
N ALA A 75 -11.51 -27.01 -22.28
CA ALA A 75 -12.25 -27.53 -21.13
C ALA A 75 -12.00 -26.72 -19.85
N ALA A 76 -10.71 -26.37 -19.57
CA ALA A 76 -10.35 -25.55 -18.43
C ALA A 76 -10.94 -24.14 -18.50
N SER A 77 -10.94 -23.52 -19.71
CA SER A 77 -11.51 -22.18 -19.93
C SER A 77 -13.03 -22.14 -19.82
N GLN A 78 -13.70 -23.23 -20.18
CA GLN A 78 -15.16 -23.41 -20.04
C GLN A 78 -15.59 -23.88 -18.67
N GLN A 79 -14.64 -24.10 -17.74
CA GLN A 79 -14.88 -24.66 -16.40
C GLN A 79 -15.47 -26.08 -16.44
N ASP A 80 -15.31 -26.82 -17.55
CA ASP A 80 -15.66 -28.23 -17.59
C ASP A 80 -14.53 -29.07 -16.98
N TRP A 81 -14.46 -29.04 -15.64
CA TRP A 81 -13.41 -29.70 -14.86
C TRP A 81 -13.46 -31.22 -14.97
N LYS A 82 -14.63 -31.80 -15.27
CA LYS A 82 -14.80 -33.23 -15.48
C LYS A 82 -14.08 -33.67 -16.75
N THR A 83 -14.31 -32.97 -17.86
CA THR A 83 -13.62 -33.20 -19.12
C THR A 83 -12.12 -32.87 -18.99
N ALA A 84 -11.76 -31.75 -18.36
CA ALA A 84 -10.36 -31.41 -18.11
C ALA A 84 -9.62 -32.53 -17.36
N ARG A 85 -10.22 -33.10 -16.29
CA ARG A 85 -9.64 -34.22 -15.56
C ARG A 85 -9.43 -35.45 -16.43
N ARG A 86 -10.42 -35.82 -17.25
CA ARG A 86 -10.33 -36.96 -18.18
C ARG A 86 -9.23 -36.76 -19.21
N LEU A 87 -9.08 -35.56 -19.75
CA LEU A 87 -8.02 -35.23 -20.70
C LEU A 87 -6.63 -35.33 -20.05
N ILE A 88 -6.49 -34.85 -18.82
CA ILE A 88 -5.25 -34.99 -18.04
C ILE A 88 -4.90 -36.46 -17.83
N ASP A 89 -5.89 -37.29 -17.49
CA ASP A 89 -5.72 -38.73 -17.25
C ASP A 89 -5.43 -39.48 -18.57
N ALA A 90 -5.93 -38.98 -19.70
CA ALA A 90 -5.62 -39.47 -21.05
C ALA A 90 -4.25 -39.02 -21.61
N GLY A 91 -3.44 -38.32 -20.82
CA GLY A 91 -2.09 -37.90 -21.20
C GLY A 91 -2.01 -36.58 -21.97
N ALA A 92 -3.01 -35.70 -21.87
CA ALA A 92 -2.91 -34.37 -22.46
C ALA A 92 -1.73 -33.60 -21.87
N PHE A 93 -0.98 -32.91 -22.74
CA PHE A 93 0.12 -32.04 -22.31
C PHE A 93 -0.43 -30.81 -21.57
N VAL A 94 -0.07 -30.69 -20.29
CA VAL A 94 -0.61 -29.68 -19.38
C VAL A 94 -0.02 -28.28 -19.60
N ASP A 95 1.11 -28.18 -20.33
CA ASP A 95 1.90 -26.96 -20.50
C ASP A 95 1.68 -26.27 -21.86
N LEU A 96 0.79 -26.80 -22.71
CA LEU A 96 0.53 -26.23 -24.02
C LEU A 96 -0.30 -24.94 -23.92
N ALA A 97 0.31 -23.84 -24.36
CA ALA A 97 -0.35 -22.54 -24.42
C ALA A 97 -1.03 -22.29 -25.78
N ASP A 98 -2.04 -21.41 -25.79
CA ASP A 98 -2.60 -20.84 -27.01
C ASP A 98 -1.68 -19.79 -27.64
N GLU A 99 -2.13 -19.16 -28.75
CA GLU A 99 -1.37 -18.12 -29.44
C GLU A 99 -1.10 -16.87 -28.58
N LYS A 100 -1.89 -16.63 -27.52
CA LYS A 100 -1.73 -15.52 -26.57
C LYS A 100 -0.80 -15.87 -25.41
N GLY A 101 -0.38 -17.15 -25.30
CA GLY A 101 0.41 -17.66 -24.19
C GLY A 101 -0.42 -18.11 -23.01
N PHE A 102 -1.77 -18.20 -23.13
CA PHE A 102 -2.66 -18.64 -22.06
C PHE A 102 -2.63 -20.17 -21.95
N THR A 103 -2.48 -20.68 -20.71
CA THR A 103 -2.30 -22.11 -20.45
C THR A 103 -3.45 -22.69 -19.65
N PRO A 104 -3.63 -24.05 -19.63
CA PRO A 104 -4.62 -24.68 -18.75
C PRO A 104 -4.43 -24.36 -17.27
N LEU A 105 -3.20 -24.21 -16.80
CA LEU A 105 -2.89 -23.81 -15.43
C LEU A 105 -3.37 -22.38 -15.12
N MET A 106 -3.20 -21.46 -16.08
CA MET A 106 -3.72 -20.10 -15.96
C MET A 106 -5.25 -20.07 -15.93
N ALA A 107 -5.91 -20.91 -16.74
CA ALA A 107 -7.37 -21.04 -16.72
C ALA A 107 -7.87 -21.54 -15.38
N ALA A 108 -7.26 -22.59 -14.82
CA ALA A 108 -7.62 -23.10 -13.50
C ALA A 108 -7.38 -22.07 -12.37
N ALA A 109 -6.32 -21.28 -12.49
CA ALA A 109 -6.01 -20.21 -11.55
C ALA A 109 -7.05 -19.07 -11.63
N LEU A 110 -7.41 -18.62 -12.85
CA LEU A 110 -8.38 -17.56 -13.10
C LEU A 110 -9.78 -17.91 -12.56
N HIS A 111 -10.19 -19.17 -12.73
CA HIS A 111 -11.49 -19.63 -12.23
C HIS A 111 -11.44 -20.17 -10.78
N GLY A 112 -10.30 -20.05 -10.12
CA GLY A 112 -10.14 -20.41 -8.71
C GLY A 112 -10.26 -21.91 -8.39
N ASN A 113 -10.15 -22.82 -9.39
CA ASN A 113 -10.26 -24.24 -9.18
C ASN A 113 -8.97 -24.86 -8.64
N LEU A 114 -8.90 -25.00 -7.32
CA LEU A 114 -7.70 -25.49 -6.63
C LEU A 114 -7.38 -26.96 -6.97
N GLU A 115 -8.39 -27.81 -7.18
CA GLU A 115 -8.20 -29.24 -7.46
C GLU A 115 -7.47 -29.43 -8.81
N ILE A 116 -8.06 -28.86 -9.87
CA ILE A 116 -7.47 -28.93 -11.21
C ILE A 116 -6.13 -28.19 -11.26
N PHE A 117 -6.03 -27.01 -10.60
CA PHE A 117 -4.78 -26.28 -10.49
C PHE A 117 -3.65 -27.16 -9.93
N ARG A 118 -3.93 -27.90 -8.83
CA ARG A 118 -2.94 -28.82 -8.24
C ARG A 118 -2.62 -30.00 -9.16
N ALA A 119 -3.62 -30.59 -9.83
CA ALA A 119 -3.42 -31.67 -10.76
C ALA A 119 -2.53 -31.27 -11.97
N LEU A 120 -2.78 -30.08 -12.51
CA LEU A 120 -1.95 -29.50 -13.58
C LEU A 120 -0.54 -29.19 -13.09
N LEU A 121 -0.43 -28.56 -11.91
CA LEU A 121 0.85 -28.17 -11.32
C LEU A 121 1.74 -29.39 -11.00
N ALA A 122 1.14 -30.53 -10.61
CA ALA A 122 1.87 -31.76 -10.31
C ALA A 122 2.48 -32.41 -11.56
N ARG A 123 1.90 -32.16 -12.75
CA ARG A 123 2.34 -32.69 -14.05
C ARG A 123 3.10 -31.67 -14.91
N SER A 124 3.14 -30.40 -14.49
CA SER A 124 3.82 -29.33 -15.23
C SER A 124 5.33 -29.49 -15.15
N VAL A 125 5.96 -29.57 -16.31
CA VAL A 125 7.42 -29.73 -16.43
C VAL A 125 8.12 -28.39 -16.56
N ASN A 126 7.43 -27.34 -17.04
CA ASN A 126 8.05 -26.06 -17.36
C ASN A 126 7.27 -24.85 -16.86
N LEU A 127 7.22 -24.66 -15.54
CA LEU A 127 6.58 -23.51 -14.89
C LEU A 127 7.11 -22.14 -15.36
N ARG A 128 8.34 -22.08 -15.89
CA ARG A 128 8.94 -20.82 -16.36
C ARG A 128 8.38 -20.35 -17.71
N ALA A 129 8.06 -21.28 -18.62
CA ALA A 129 7.51 -20.93 -19.94
C ALA A 129 6.07 -20.39 -19.83
N GLN A 130 5.37 -20.70 -18.75
CA GLN A 130 4.00 -20.28 -18.48
C GLN A 130 3.90 -18.95 -17.75
N ALA A 131 5.03 -18.28 -17.50
CA ALA A 131 5.07 -17.18 -16.55
C ALA A 131 4.45 -15.87 -17.05
N ARG A 132 4.26 -15.67 -18.37
CA ARG A 132 3.72 -14.41 -18.93
C ARG A 132 2.89 -14.62 -20.19
N LEU A 133 1.75 -13.96 -20.23
CA LEU A 133 1.00 -13.74 -21.45
C LEU A 133 1.72 -12.74 -22.36
N LYS A 134 1.36 -12.70 -23.64
CA LYS A 134 1.87 -11.69 -24.59
C LYS A 134 1.53 -10.25 -24.17
N ASP A 135 0.48 -10.06 -23.38
CA ASP A 135 0.08 -8.76 -22.79
C ASP A 135 0.82 -8.40 -21.49
N GLY A 136 1.78 -9.24 -21.07
CA GLY A 136 2.61 -9.02 -19.87
C GLY A 136 2.03 -9.54 -18.55
N ARG A 137 0.78 -10.06 -18.52
CA ARG A 137 0.21 -10.69 -17.32
C ARG A 137 0.94 -12.00 -17.01
N ASP A 138 1.14 -12.25 -15.72
CA ASP A 138 1.77 -13.46 -15.23
C ASP A 138 0.78 -14.35 -14.46
N LEU A 139 1.21 -15.57 -14.14
CA LEU A 139 0.38 -16.54 -13.41
C LEU A 139 -0.06 -16.00 -12.04
N LEU A 140 0.77 -15.20 -11.37
CA LEU A 140 0.41 -14.61 -10.07
C LEU A 140 -0.69 -13.56 -10.22
N GLY A 141 -0.59 -12.67 -11.21
CA GLY A 141 -1.65 -11.70 -11.52
C GLY A 141 -2.98 -12.38 -11.83
N ILE A 142 -2.95 -13.45 -12.67
CA ILE A 142 -4.13 -14.25 -13.02
C ILE A 142 -4.72 -14.96 -11.78
N ALA A 143 -3.87 -15.52 -10.91
CA ALA A 143 -4.32 -16.17 -9.69
C ALA A 143 -5.00 -15.19 -8.71
N LEU A 144 -4.54 -13.94 -8.69
CA LEU A 144 -5.15 -12.86 -7.88
C LEU A 144 -6.51 -12.45 -8.45
N ASP A 145 -6.61 -12.33 -9.79
CA ASP A 145 -7.88 -12.05 -10.45
C ASP A 145 -8.91 -13.18 -10.17
N GLY A 146 -8.44 -14.43 -10.08
CA GLY A 146 -9.26 -15.60 -9.74
C GLY A 146 -9.68 -15.69 -8.26
N GLY A 147 -9.07 -14.91 -7.37
CA GLY A 147 -9.51 -14.71 -5.99
C GLY A 147 -9.33 -15.90 -5.03
N ASN A 148 -8.75 -17.03 -5.46
CA ASN A 148 -8.54 -18.17 -4.57
C ASN A 148 -7.23 -18.04 -3.77
N PRO A 149 -7.28 -17.82 -2.43
CA PRO A 149 -6.09 -17.54 -1.62
C PRO A 149 -5.10 -18.71 -1.58
N LYS A 150 -5.58 -19.97 -1.67
CA LYS A 150 -4.71 -21.15 -1.67
C LYS A 150 -3.93 -21.30 -2.98
N ILE A 151 -4.51 -20.90 -4.11
CA ILE A 151 -3.82 -20.86 -5.39
C ILE A 151 -2.75 -19.76 -5.36
N VAL A 152 -3.11 -18.56 -4.91
CA VAL A 152 -2.18 -17.42 -4.77
C VAL A 152 -1.01 -17.80 -3.88
N GLN A 153 -1.27 -18.42 -2.72
CA GLN A 153 -0.24 -18.89 -1.82
C GLN A 153 0.67 -19.91 -2.50
N THR A 154 0.11 -20.93 -3.18
CA THR A 154 0.87 -21.98 -3.86
C THR A 154 1.77 -21.39 -4.96
N VAL A 155 1.26 -20.44 -5.75
CA VAL A 155 2.03 -19.74 -6.77
C VAL A 155 3.18 -18.94 -6.14
N THR A 156 2.90 -18.20 -5.07
CA THR A 156 3.89 -17.38 -4.37
C THR A 156 5.02 -18.22 -3.74
N GLU A 157 4.68 -19.39 -3.19
CA GLU A 157 5.65 -20.29 -2.54
C GLU A 157 6.53 -21.03 -3.56
N ARG A 158 5.95 -21.49 -4.66
CA ARG A 158 6.66 -22.33 -5.65
C ARG A 158 7.41 -21.56 -6.71
N LEU A 159 7.16 -20.27 -6.87
CA LEU A 159 7.80 -19.41 -7.86
C LEU A 159 8.66 -18.32 -7.22
N PRO A 160 9.64 -18.66 -6.36
CA PRO A 160 10.42 -17.69 -5.59
C PRO A 160 11.24 -16.72 -6.47
N ARG A 161 11.46 -17.04 -7.75
CA ARG A 161 12.15 -16.17 -8.72
C ARG A 161 11.22 -15.19 -9.45
N MET A 162 9.89 -15.28 -9.27
CA MET A 162 8.92 -14.27 -9.71
C MET A 162 8.87 -13.02 -8.80
N ARG A 163 9.87 -12.83 -7.97
CA ARG A 163 10.06 -11.62 -7.13
C ARG A 163 10.31 -10.33 -7.92
N GLN A 164 10.33 -10.40 -9.23
CA GLN A 164 10.30 -9.18 -10.03
C GLN A 164 8.85 -8.69 -10.10
N TRP A 165 8.62 -7.54 -9.54
CA TRP A 165 7.35 -6.85 -9.61
C TRP A 165 6.97 -6.61 -11.07
N THR A 166 5.93 -7.29 -11.50
CA THR A 166 5.34 -7.11 -12.83
C THR A 166 4.21 -6.07 -12.73
N THR A 167 3.78 -5.55 -13.86
CA THR A 167 2.63 -4.64 -13.91
C THR A 167 1.36 -5.28 -13.31
N SER A 168 1.19 -6.59 -13.49
CA SER A 168 0.06 -7.34 -12.93
C SER A 168 0.11 -7.44 -11.41
N THR A 169 1.30 -7.73 -10.85
CA THR A 169 1.52 -7.80 -9.40
C THR A 169 1.30 -6.45 -8.74
N GLN A 170 1.72 -5.38 -9.42
CA GLN A 170 1.51 -4.01 -8.96
C GLN A 170 0.01 -3.66 -8.93
N ARG A 171 -0.73 -3.96 -10.02
CA ARG A 171 -2.20 -3.74 -10.06
C ARG A 171 -2.94 -4.53 -8.99
N ALA A 172 -2.51 -5.76 -8.74
CA ALA A 172 -3.08 -6.60 -7.69
C ALA A 172 -2.83 -6.04 -6.29
N LEU A 173 -1.62 -5.49 -6.05
CA LEU A 173 -1.32 -4.81 -4.80
C LEU A 173 -2.15 -3.53 -4.65
N ASP A 174 -2.25 -2.72 -5.69
CA ASP A 174 -3.05 -1.49 -5.66
C ASP A 174 -4.53 -1.81 -5.39
N ALA A 175 -5.08 -2.86 -6.01
CA ALA A 175 -6.44 -3.32 -5.76
C ALA A 175 -6.63 -3.84 -4.32
N ALA A 176 -5.66 -4.63 -3.81
CA ALA A 176 -5.70 -5.13 -2.44
C ALA A 176 -5.60 -4.00 -1.40
N LEU A 177 -4.82 -2.95 -1.70
CA LEU A 177 -4.69 -1.75 -0.88
C LEU A 177 -6.00 -0.95 -0.85
N LEU A 178 -6.62 -0.74 -2.01
CA LEU A 178 -7.92 -0.05 -2.12
C LEU A 178 -9.03 -0.81 -1.39
N ALA A 179 -9.01 -2.15 -1.47
CA ALA A 179 -9.97 -3.02 -0.79
C ALA A 179 -9.69 -3.23 0.71
N GLY A 180 -8.53 -2.78 1.23
CA GLY A 180 -8.10 -3.04 2.61
C GLY A 180 -7.84 -4.53 2.91
N ASN A 181 -7.57 -5.35 1.89
CA ASN A 181 -7.38 -6.79 2.03
C ASN A 181 -5.96 -7.12 2.54
N LYS A 182 -5.83 -7.15 3.88
CA LYS A 182 -4.55 -7.36 4.58
C LYS A 182 -3.88 -8.70 4.26
N ASP A 183 -4.67 -9.76 4.08
CA ASP A 183 -4.12 -11.09 3.80
C ASP A 183 -3.54 -11.15 2.39
N GLN A 184 -4.20 -10.54 1.43
CA GLN A 184 -3.69 -10.42 0.07
C GLN A 184 -2.44 -9.52 0.00
N ILE A 185 -2.42 -8.40 0.75
CA ILE A 185 -1.24 -7.54 0.88
C ILE A 185 -0.05 -8.34 1.45
N ARG A 186 -0.26 -9.11 2.53
CA ARG A 186 0.79 -9.95 3.12
C ARG A 186 1.32 -11.01 2.16
N LEU A 187 0.42 -11.66 1.41
CA LEU A 187 0.80 -12.66 0.40
C LEU A 187 1.65 -12.06 -0.70
N LEU A 188 1.26 -10.89 -1.21
CA LEU A 188 1.97 -10.18 -2.28
C LEU A 188 3.34 -9.67 -1.84
N LEU A 189 3.44 -9.09 -0.64
CA LEU A 189 4.70 -8.52 -0.14
C LEU A 189 5.69 -9.60 0.31
N GLY A 190 5.23 -10.76 0.78
CA GLY A 190 6.09 -11.84 1.28
C GLY A 190 7.01 -11.38 2.43
N LYS A 191 7.73 -12.32 3.06
CA LYS A 191 8.60 -12.00 4.21
C LYS A 191 9.88 -11.22 3.89
N ASN A 192 10.29 -11.10 2.61
CA ASN A 192 11.62 -10.58 2.22
C ASN A 192 11.63 -9.65 1.00
N THR A 193 10.53 -9.03 0.64
CA THR A 193 10.48 -8.10 -0.50
C THR A 193 10.45 -6.67 -0.02
N LYS A 194 11.33 -5.81 -0.57
CA LYS A 194 11.13 -4.36 -0.43
C LYS A 194 9.75 -4.04 -0.97
N PRO A 195 8.87 -3.41 -0.17
CA PRO A 195 7.56 -3.01 -0.67
C PRO A 195 7.75 -2.11 -1.88
N PRO A 196 7.02 -2.36 -2.97
CA PRO A 196 7.13 -1.55 -4.18
C PRO A 196 6.61 -0.14 -3.93
N THR A 197 7.00 0.76 -4.78
CA THR A 197 6.30 2.03 -4.92
C THR A 197 4.97 1.79 -5.64
N PRO A 198 3.89 2.51 -5.32
CA PRO A 198 2.64 2.45 -6.09
C PRO A 198 2.88 2.67 -7.59
N ALA A 199 2.06 2.04 -8.45
CA ALA A 199 2.22 2.17 -9.90
C ALA A 199 2.21 3.63 -10.36
N GLY A 200 3.22 4.02 -11.13
CA GLY A 200 3.38 5.38 -11.63
C GLY A 200 3.77 6.42 -10.58
N LYS A 201 4.04 6.01 -9.33
CA LYS A 201 4.47 6.87 -8.22
C LYS A 201 5.91 6.56 -7.84
N ASN A 202 6.63 7.57 -7.38
CA ASN A 202 8.02 7.41 -6.93
C ASN A 202 8.17 7.30 -5.40
N VAL A 203 7.09 7.52 -4.65
CA VAL A 203 7.09 7.53 -3.19
C VAL A 203 6.83 6.13 -2.62
N PRO A 204 7.59 5.68 -1.61
CA PRO A 204 7.40 4.39 -0.99
C PRO A 204 6.02 4.19 -0.36
N LEU A 205 5.47 2.99 -0.47
CA LEU A 205 4.16 2.64 0.08
C LEU A 205 4.06 2.90 1.59
N LEU A 206 5.15 2.67 2.33
CA LEU A 206 5.23 2.96 3.77
C LEU A 206 4.97 4.44 4.07
N ALA A 207 5.44 5.36 3.21
CA ALA A 207 5.17 6.79 3.36
C ALA A 207 3.70 7.13 3.08
N TYR A 208 3.07 6.52 2.09
CA TYR A 208 1.63 6.67 1.84
C TYR A 208 0.78 6.20 3.02
N ALA A 209 1.14 5.06 3.64
CA ALA A 209 0.44 4.55 4.82
C ALA A 209 0.49 5.56 5.99
N VAL A 210 1.64 6.20 6.20
CA VAL A 210 1.82 7.25 7.21
C VAL A 210 0.95 8.47 6.92
N VAL A 211 0.99 8.99 5.68
CA VAL A 211 0.24 10.21 5.31
C VAL A 211 -1.26 9.99 5.43
N ARG A 212 -1.76 8.84 4.98
CA ARG A 212 -3.19 8.49 5.04
C ARG A 212 -3.67 8.05 6.41
N SER A 213 -2.78 7.98 7.42
CA SER A 213 -3.10 7.44 8.76
C SER A 213 -3.59 5.99 8.73
N ASP A 214 -3.19 5.22 7.72
CA ASP A 214 -3.57 3.82 7.61
C ASP A 214 -2.65 2.95 8.49
N THR A 215 -2.94 2.97 9.79
CA THR A 215 -2.18 2.21 10.79
C THR A 215 -2.17 0.70 10.52
N PRO A 216 -3.27 0.06 10.07
CA PRO A 216 -3.27 -1.34 9.71
C PRO A 216 -2.32 -1.68 8.55
N LEU A 217 -2.35 -0.89 7.48
CA LEU A 217 -1.43 -1.05 6.35
C LEU A 217 0.02 -0.82 6.79
N PHE A 218 0.26 0.25 7.54
CA PHE A 218 1.57 0.60 8.06
C PHE A 218 2.18 -0.55 8.89
N SER A 219 1.41 -1.11 9.85
CA SER A 219 1.84 -2.24 10.69
C SER A 219 2.08 -3.50 9.86
N THR A 220 1.25 -3.75 8.83
CA THR A 220 1.42 -4.87 7.91
C THR A 220 2.72 -4.75 7.13
N LEU A 221 3.02 -3.56 6.60
CA LEU A 221 4.26 -3.31 5.85
C LEU A 221 5.51 -3.53 6.72
N LEU A 222 5.54 -2.99 7.94
CA LEU A 222 6.66 -3.23 8.87
C LEU A 222 6.77 -4.70 9.25
N GLY A 223 5.66 -5.39 9.54
CA GLY A 223 5.64 -6.82 9.84
C GLY A 223 6.06 -7.71 8.67
N CYS A 224 5.99 -7.22 7.43
CA CYS A 224 6.51 -7.86 6.23
C CYS A 224 7.98 -7.51 5.92
N GLY A 225 8.66 -6.77 6.80
CA GLY A 225 10.08 -6.44 6.66
C GLY A 225 10.36 -5.16 5.86
N ALA A 226 9.40 -4.23 5.77
CA ALA A 226 9.67 -2.90 5.25
C ALA A 226 10.79 -2.23 6.06
N ASP A 227 11.75 -1.62 5.38
CA ASP A 227 12.86 -0.93 6.03
C ASP A 227 12.35 0.30 6.80
N PRO A 228 12.47 0.35 8.15
CA PRO A 228 12.05 1.50 8.95
C PRO A 228 12.84 2.77 8.64
N ASN A 229 14.00 2.65 7.96
CA ASN A 229 14.83 3.75 7.51
C ASN A 229 14.55 4.16 6.05
N THR A 230 13.42 3.74 5.51
CA THR A 230 12.99 4.10 4.14
C THR A 230 13.07 5.61 3.93
N LEU A 231 13.69 6.00 2.81
CA LEU A 231 13.84 7.39 2.40
C LEU A 231 12.74 7.77 1.41
N LEU A 232 12.28 9.00 1.51
CA LEU A 232 11.47 9.61 0.48
C LEU A 232 12.40 10.02 -0.69
N PRO A 233 11.98 9.83 -1.95
CA PRO A 233 12.73 10.30 -3.10
C PRO A 233 12.71 11.84 -3.14
N PRO A 234 13.80 12.47 -3.58
CA PRO A 234 13.78 13.90 -3.90
C PRO A 234 12.79 14.12 -5.06
N ARG A 235 12.06 15.22 -5.04
CA ARG A 235 10.99 15.53 -6.01
C ARG A 235 9.88 14.48 -6.00
N SER A 236 9.35 14.20 -4.83
CA SER A 236 8.15 13.36 -4.67
C SER A 236 7.00 13.85 -5.56
N ASP A 237 6.15 12.93 -6.00
CA ASP A 237 5.05 13.27 -6.92
C ASP A 237 4.10 14.32 -6.31
N LYS A 238 3.51 15.16 -7.19
CA LYS A 238 2.66 16.28 -6.78
C LYS A 238 1.44 15.85 -5.95
N ASP A 239 0.87 14.71 -6.27
CA ASP A 239 -0.30 14.18 -5.56
C ASP A 239 0.06 13.81 -4.12
N PHE A 240 1.26 13.24 -3.92
CA PHE A 240 1.76 12.95 -2.58
C PHE A 240 2.02 14.23 -1.79
N LEU A 241 2.67 15.22 -2.40
CA LEU A 241 2.93 16.51 -1.76
C LEU A 241 1.64 17.24 -1.37
N ALA A 242 0.58 17.11 -2.19
CA ALA A 242 -0.73 17.70 -1.89
C ALA A 242 -1.39 17.11 -0.64
N LEU A 243 -1.04 15.89 -0.25
CA LEU A 243 -1.54 15.26 0.98
C LEU A 243 -0.87 15.80 2.25
N LEU A 244 0.24 16.53 2.15
CA LEU A 244 0.95 17.07 3.30
C LEU A 244 0.35 18.40 3.74
N PRO A 245 -0.14 18.52 4.99
CA PRO A 245 -0.81 19.73 5.47
C PRO A 245 0.16 20.89 5.72
N SER A 246 1.38 20.59 6.20
CA SER A 246 2.38 21.58 6.58
C SER A 246 3.21 22.04 5.38
N GLN A 247 3.33 23.37 5.20
CA GLN A 247 4.19 23.94 4.18
C GLN A 247 5.68 23.63 4.43
N SER A 248 6.13 23.66 5.69
CA SER A 248 7.50 23.31 6.07
C SER A 248 7.80 21.85 5.69
N LEU A 249 6.88 20.93 6.03
CA LEU A 249 7.03 19.50 5.70
C LEU A 249 7.07 19.26 4.19
N ARG A 250 6.22 19.95 3.41
CA ARG A 250 6.26 19.88 1.94
C ARG A 250 7.62 20.32 1.42
N ARG A 251 8.15 21.46 1.90
CA ARG A 251 9.45 21.98 1.50
C ARG A 251 10.57 20.97 1.77
N TYR A 252 10.60 20.32 2.94
CA TYR A 252 11.61 19.29 3.22
C TYR A 252 11.51 18.12 2.25
N VAL A 253 10.30 17.59 2.03
CA VAL A 253 10.08 16.45 1.12
C VAL A 253 10.42 16.81 -0.33
N GLU A 254 10.17 18.03 -0.75
CA GLU A 254 10.40 18.50 -2.14
C GLU A 254 11.86 18.85 -2.41
N GLU A 255 12.49 19.59 -1.50
CA GLU A 255 13.78 20.21 -1.73
C GLU A 255 14.96 19.48 -1.12
N ASP A 256 14.74 18.67 -0.07
CA ASP A 256 15.82 18.04 0.67
C ASP A 256 16.01 16.55 0.28
N ARG A 257 17.13 16.00 0.69
CA ARG A 257 17.48 14.58 0.55
C ARG A 257 17.63 13.95 1.92
N ASN A 258 17.51 12.62 1.98
CA ASN A 258 17.53 11.84 3.21
C ASN A 258 16.33 12.10 4.13
N VAL A 259 15.22 12.60 3.61
CA VAL A 259 13.97 12.67 4.38
C VAL A 259 13.49 11.24 4.63
N THR A 260 13.35 10.86 5.90
CA THR A 260 12.93 9.51 6.31
C THR A 260 11.43 9.44 6.53
N VAL A 261 10.88 8.21 6.48
CA VAL A 261 9.48 7.98 6.89
C VAL A 261 9.26 8.33 8.37
N LEU A 262 10.30 8.21 9.22
CA LEU A 262 10.23 8.65 10.62
C LEU A 262 10.05 10.18 10.73
N MET A 263 10.78 10.97 9.93
CA MET A 263 10.58 12.43 9.88
C MET A 263 9.18 12.79 9.41
N LEU A 264 8.67 12.08 8.40
CA LEU A 264 7.31 12.27 7.90
C LEU A 264 6.26 11.96 8.97
N ALA A 265 6.38 10.81 9.65
CA ALA A 265 5.48 10.42 10.73
C ALA A 265 5.51 11.42 11.89
N ALA A 266 6.71 11.87 12.25
CA ALA A 266 6.94 12.86 13.30
C ALA A 266 6.31 14.21 12.96
N GLY A 267 6.55 14.72 11.75
CA GLY A 267 6.01 16.00 11.28
C GLY A 267 4.49 16.01 11.05
N LEU A 268 3.88 14.84 10.89
CA LEU A 268 2.42 14.68 10.76
C LEU A 268 1.72 14.33 12.10
N GLY A 269 2.46 14.22 13.20
CA GLY A 269 1.90 13.87 14.50
C GLY A 269 1.39 12.42 14.60
N ARG A 270 1.95 11.49 13.81
CA ARG A 270 1.53 10.08 13.79
C ARG A 270 2.22 9.29 14.88
N GLU A 271 1.82 9.49 16.15
CA GLU A 271 2.45 8.93 17.34
C GLU A 271 2.68 7.41 17.25
N ASN A 272 1.63 6.65 16.85
CA ASN A 272 1.71 5.20 16.71
C ASN A 272 2.72 4.77 15.66
N CYS A 273 2.81 5.51 14.53
CA CYS A 273 3.81 5.25 13.50
C CYS A 273 5.23 5.57 13.99
N VAL A 274 5.39 6.67 14.74
CA VAL A 274 6.69 7.04 15.34
C VAL A 274 7.16 5.94 16.31
N ARG A 275 6.31 5.49 17.23
CA ARG A 275 6.63 4.40 18.16
C ARG A 275 7.01 3.13 17.41
N ALA A 276 6.18 2.66 16.49
CA ALA A 276 6.43 1.44 15.73
C ALA A 276 7.72 1.51 14.88
N LEU A 277 8.05 2.68 14.32
CA LEU A 277 9.32 2.87 13.60
C LEU A 277 10.52 2.81 14.55
N LEU A 278 10.43 3.41 15.74
CA LEU A 278 11.48 3.35 16.75
C LEU A 278 11.66 1.94 17.29
N ASP A 279 10.60 1.20 17.54
CA ASP A 279 10.61 -0.22 17.96
C ASP A 279 11.26 -1.10 16.88
N ALA A 280 11.00 -0.78 15.59
CA ALA A 280 11.68 -1.40 14.45
C ALA A 280 13.10 -0.87 14.20
N ARG A 281 13.69 -0.11 15.13
CA ARG A 281 15.04 0.44 15.09
C ARG A 281 15.29 1.47 13.97
N ALA A 282 14.30 2.32 13.67
CA ALA A 282 14.52 3.49 12.85
C ALA A 282 15.59 4.40 13.44
N ASN A 283 16.48 4.91 12.61
CA ASN A 283 17.53 5.83 13.04
C ASN A 283 16.96 7.24 13.29
N ARG A 284 16.73 7.58 14.57
CA ARG A 284 16.20 8.88 14.99
C ARG A 284 17.11 10.07 14.70
N ASN A 285 18.43 9.81 14.58
CA ASN A 285 19.45 10.85 14.42
C ASN A 285 19.88 11.05 12.96
N ARG A 286 19.22 10.39 12.01
CA ARG A 286 19.51 10.62 10.60
C ARG A 286 19.08 12.02 10.22
N ALA A 287 20.02 12.82 9.71
CA ALA A 287 19.75 14.19 9.30
C ALA A 287 19.49 14.30 7.79
N THR A 288 18.67 15.27 7.41
CA THR A 288 18.50 15.69 6.02
C THR A 288 19.79 16.38 5.52
N LYS A 289 20.00 16.38 4.19
CA LYS A 289 21.27 16.87 3.64
C LYS A 289 21.37 18.38 3.56
N ARG A 290 20.27 19.06 3.24
CA ARG A 290 20.27 20.52 3.01
C ARG A 290 20.09 21.30 4.29
N TYR A 291 19.13 20.89 5.11
CA TYR A 291 18.72 21.62 6.31
C TYR A 291 19.26 21.01 7.61
N GLY A 292 19.87 19.82 7.57
CA GLY A 292 20.42 19.14 8.76
C GLY A 292 19.37 18.67 9.77
N MET A 293 18.07 18.64 9.38
CA MET A 293 16.95 18.35 10.26
C MET A 293 16.89 16.85 10.59
N VAL A 294 16.72 16.51 11.87
CA VAL A 294 16.38 15.17 12.32
C VAL A 294 14.88 15.06 12.61
N ALA A 295 14.39 13.85 12.90
CA ALA A 295 12.96 13.63 13.16
C ALA A 295 12.42 14.49 14.32
N LEU A 296 13.25 14.73 15.34
CA LEU A 296 12.94 15.59 16.47
C LEU A 296 12.66 17.05 16.02
N ASP A 297 13.55 17.57 15.19
CA ASP A 297 13.44 18.96 14.71
C ASP A 297 12.19 19.15 13.85
N VAL A 298 11.90 18.16 12.98
CA VAL A 298 10.71 18.19 12.12
C VAL A 298 9.42 18.15 12.96
N ALA A 299 9.36 17.28 13.98
CA ALA A 299 8.22 17.23 14.90
C ALA A 299 8.03 18.55 15.65
N ALA A 300 9.13 19.11 16.12
CA ALA A 300 9.15 20.36 16.87
C ALA A 300 8.70 21.56 16.01
N GLU A 301 9.23 21.67 14.79
CA GLU A 301 8.87 22.78 13.87
C GLU A 301 7.41 22.71 13.42
N THR A 302 6.87 21.51 13.28
CA THR A 302 5.46 21.32 12.91
C THR A 302 4.49 21.35 14.11
N GLY A 303 4.99 21.60 15.32
CA GLY A 303 4.19 21.71 16.55
C GLY A 303 3.70 20.36 17.11
N GLN A 304 4.30 19.25 16.69
CA GLN A 304 3.88 17.91 17.10
C GLN A 304 4.54 17.49 18.43
N TRP A 305 4.16 18.16 19.51
CA TRP A 305 4.80 18.04 20.81
C TRP A 305 4.82 16.60 21.38
N ARG A 306 3.77 15.79 21.16
CA ARG A 306 3.74 14.38 21.58
C ARG A 306 4.77 13.53 20.85
N CYS A 307 4.89 13.73 19.53
CA CYS A 307 5.95 13.07 18.76
C CYS A 307 7.35 13.53 19.21
N THR A 308 7.49 14.82 19.56
CA THR A 308 8.72 15.35 20.14
C THR A 308 9.09 14.65 21.45
N GLN A 309 8.13 14.47 22.37
CA GLN A 309 8.36 13.69 23.59
C GLN A 309 8.76 12.24 23.31
N ILE A 310 8.08 11.56 22.41
CA ILE A 310 8.40 10.18 22.04
C ILE A 310 9.84 10.08 21.53
N LEU A 311 10.25 11.01 20.66
CA LEU A 311 11.60 11.06 20.08
C LEU A 311 12.69 11.40 21.11
N LEU A 312 12.37 12.16 22.14
CA LEU A 312 13.27 12.42 23.31
C LEU A 312 13.40 11.22 24.25
N GLY A 313 12.54 10.22 24.12
CA GLY A 313 12.50 9.06 25.03
C GLY A 313 11.52 9.22 26.17
N GLY A 314 10.69 10.25 26.15
CA GLY A 314 9.65 10.53 27.12
C GLY A 314 9.68 11.96 27.65
N GLY A 315 8.80 12.22 28.61
CA GLY A 315 8.64 13.47 29.33
C GLY A 315 7.45 13.34 30.29
N PRO A 316 7.26 14.27 31.23
CA PRO A 316 6.11 14.25 32.11
C PRO A 316 4.82 14.44 31.28
N SER A 317 3.73 13.82 31.71
CA SER A 317 2.43 14.13 31.10
C SER A 317 2.06 15.59 31.39
N PRO A 318 1.27 16.25 30.54
CA PRO A 318 0.85 17.64 30.77
C PRO A 318 0.08 17.84 32.09
N GLU A 319 -0.59 16.77 32.54
CA GLU A 319 -1.31 16.77 33.82
C GLU A 319 -0.33 16.76 35.01
N GLN A 320 0.80 16.03 34.86
CA GLN A 320 1.82 15.94 35.93
C GLN A 320 2.67 17.20 36.02
N LEU A 321 3.13 17.72 34.86
CA LEU A 321 4.00 18.91 34.85
C LEU A 321 3.94 19.62 33.51
N ARG A 322 3.69 20.92 33.52
CA ARG A 322 3.74 21.79 32.36
C ARG A 322 4.08 23.22 32.74
N LEU A 323 4.51 23.99 31.76
CA LEU A 323 4.66 25.44 31.84
C LEU A 323 3.58 26.10 30.97
N GLU A 324 2.97 27.13 31.49
CA GLU A 324 2.06 28.03 30.76
C GLU A 324 2.62 29.44 30.74
N ILE A 325 2.72 30.02 29.55
CA ILE A 325 3.30 31.33 29.31
C ILE A 325 2.23 32.21 28.69
N SER A 326 1.84 33.25 29.41
CA SER A 326 0.90 34.25 28.91
C SER A 326 1.64 35.46 28.36
N LEU A 327 1.45 35.70 27.05
CA LEU A 327 2.00 36.87 26.36
C LEU A 327 1.26 38.17 26.81
N ALA A 328 0.01 38.04 27.15
CA ALA A 328 -0.83 39.18 27.57
C ALA A 328 -0.41 39.70 28.94
N SER A 329 -0.18 38.82 29.91
CA SER A 329 0.21 39.19 31.26
C SER A 329 1.71 39.20 31.51
N GLN A 330 2.52 38.75 30.50
CA GLN A 330 3.97 38.60 30.61
C GLN A 330 4.36 37.75 31.85
N THR A 331 3.69 36.60 32.03
CA THR A 331 3.93 35.67 33.14
C THR A 331 4.18 34.24 32.69
N VAL A 332 4.86 33.49 33.55
CA VAL A 332 5.08 32.04 33.38
C VAL A 332 4.57 31.34 34.64
N ASP A 333 3.69 30.37 34.44
CA ASP A 333 3.18 29.49 35.51
C ASP A 333 3.82 28.09 35.37
N LEU A 334 4.34 27.57 36.45
CA LEU A 334 4.69 26.16 36.62
C LEU A 334 3.51 25.43 37.25
N ILE A 335 2.93 24.52 36.48
CA ILE A 335 1.76 23.74 36.91
C ILE A 335 2.19 22.32 37.17
N LYS A 336 1.91 21.83 38.37
CA LYS A 336 2.15 20.45 38.78
C LYS A 336 0.86 19.83 39.29
N ASP A 337 0.55 18.62 38.81
CA ASP A 337 -0.66 17.86 39.14
C ASP A 337 -1.93 18.72 38.99
N GLY A 338 -1.95 19.53 37.93
CA GLY A 338 -3.04 20.43 37.59
C GLY A 338 -3.10 21.73 38.41
N VAL A 339 -2.20 21.96 39.38
CA VAL A 339 -2.19 23.13 40.29
C VAL A 339 -1.01 24.04 39.96
N PRO A 340 -1.21 25.36 39.80
CA PRO A 340 -0.12 26.31 39.71
C PRO A 340 0.68 26.35 41.01
N ILE A 341 1.95 25.93 40.95
CA ILE A 341 2.83 25.89 42.15
C ILE A 341 3.84 27.02 42.20
N PHE A 342 4.08 27.67 41.05
CA PHE A 342 5.00 28.81 41.01
C PHE A 342 4.63 29.72 39.83
N ARG A 343 4.61 31.02 40.05
CA ARG A 343 4.38 32.06 39.03
C ARG A 343 5.52 33.06 39.07
N THR A 344 5.97 33.49 37.91
CA THR A 344 6.98 34.53 37.73
C THR A 344 6.65 35.45 36.56
N GLU A 345 7.19 36.64 36.60
CA GLU A 345 7.17 37.55 35.46
C GLU A 345 8.12 37.05 34.36
N CYS A 346 7.88 37.45 33.10
CA CYS A 346 8.76 37.24 31.99
C CYS A 346 8.76 38.42 31.03
N SER A 347 9.69 38.49 30.12
CA SER A 347 9.65 39.41 29.00
C SER A 347 9.79 38.67 27.69
N THR A 348 8.78 38.78 26.84
CA THR A 348 8.65 38.07 25.57
C THR A 348 9.10 38.92 24.38
N GLY A 349 8.87 38.47 23.16
CA GLY A 349 9.30 39.18 21.95
C GLY A 349 8.63 40.52 21.73
N ARG A 350 9.43 41.54 21.47
CA ARG A 350 8.97 42.90 21.11
C ARG A 350 8.26 42.94 19.75
N PRO A 351 7.52 44.00 19.41
CA PRO A 351 6.91 44.17 18.09
C PRO A 351 7.93 43.94 16.96
N GLY A 352 7.57 43.12 15.97
CA GLY A 352 8.45 42.71 14.88
C GLY A 352 9.32 41.46 15.20
N TYR A 353 9.38 41.05 16.44
CA TYR A 353 10.09 39.84 16.92
C TYR A 353 9.21 39.04 17.88
N SER A 354 7.95 38.87 17.51
CA SER A 354 6.96 38.20 18.39
C SER A 354 7.38 36.82 18.82
N THR A 355 7.19 36.49 20.09
CA THR A 355 7.32 35.14 20.60
C THR A 355 6.27 34.25 19.93
N ARG A 356 6.67 33.06 19.50
CA ARG A 356 5.79 32.09 18.86
C ARG A 356 4.78 31.57 19.86
N THR A 357 3.50 31.55 19.49
CA THR A 357 2.43 30.90 20.26
C THR A 357 2.28 29.42 19.88
N GLY A 358 1.71 28.63 20.78
CA GLY A 358 1.43 27.22 20.57
C GLY A 358 2.03 26.29 21.63
N HIS A 359 2.12 25.02 21.30
CA HIS A 359 2.62 24.00 22.20
C HIS A 359 4.03 23.59 21.83
N PHE A 360 4.94 23.69 22.76
CA PHE A 360 6.36 23.39 22.62
C PHE A 360 6.78 22.33 23.65
N VAL A 361 7.97 21.78 23.49
CA VAL A 361 8.59 20.86 24.44
C VAL A 361 10.00 21.33 24.72
N ILE A 362 10.45 21.26 25.97
CA ILE A 362 11.84 21.50 26.31
C ILE A 362 12.68 20.38 25.71
N THR A 363 13.49 20.68 24.69
CA THR A 363 14.30 19.69 23.96
C THR A 363 15.72 19.58 24.43
N ASN A 364 16.27 20.64 24.99
CA ASN A 364 17.64 20.73 25.49
C ASN A 364 17.76 21.76 26.61
N LYS A 365 18.78 21.62 27.45
CA LYS A 365 19.09 22.55 28.55
C LYS A 365 20.60 22.83 28.57
N GLU A 366 20.96 24.10 28.51
CA GLU A 366 22.36 24.55 28.49
C GLU A 366 22.56 25.62 29.59
N ARG A 367 23.43 25.34 30.55
CA ARG A 367 23.65 26.27 31.67
C ARG A 367 24.26 27.60 31.20
N ASN A 368 25.18 27.55 30.25
CA ASN A 368 25.87 28.70 29.70
C ASN A 368 25.76 28.70 28.18
N HIS A 369 24.58 29.06 27.68
CA HIS A 369 24.31 29.15 26.24
C HIS A 369 24.71 30.54 25.73
N ARG A 370 25.26 30.63 24.52
CA ARG A 370 25.49 31.87 23.81
C ARG A 370 24.76 31.86 22.48
N SER A 371 23.91 32.85 22.26
CA SER A 371 23.16 32.97 21.03
C SER A 371 24.09 32.98 19.81
N THR A 372 23.81 32.11 18.85
CA THR A 372 24.54 32.08 17.58
C THR A 372 24.22 33.28 16.69
N ILE A 373 23.03 33.85 16.88
CA ILE A 373 22.50 34.98 16.08
C ILE A 373 22.96 36.33 16.67
N TYR A 374 22.68 36.55 17.95
CA TYR A 374 22.85 37.84 18.62
C TYR A 374 24.18 37.97 19.39
N LYS A 375 24.94 36.88 19.52
CA LYS A 375 26.22 36.82 20.25
C LYS A 375 26.13 37.27 21.72
N VAL A 376 24.96 37.14 22.35
CA VAL A 376 24.70 37.43 23.77
C VAL A 376 24.61 36.16 24.59
N ASP A 377 24.98 36.25 25.86
CA ASP A 377 24.89 35.14 26.79
C ASP A 377 23.44 34.96 27.27
N MET A 378 23.01 33.72 27.32
CA MET A 378 21.67 33.28 27.72
C MET A 378 21.80 32.21 28.83
N PRO A 379 22.07 32.60 30.08
CA PRO A 379 22.22 31.63 31.17
C PRO A 379 20.95 30.83 31.40
N TYR A 380 21.11 29.57 31.80
CA TYR A 380 20.01 28.63 32.08
C TYR A 380 19.07 28.44 30.87
N PHE A 381 19.62 28.39 29.67
CA PHE A 381 18.84 28.26 28.45
C PHE A 381 18.11 26.91 28.39
N MET A 382 16.80 26.97 28.19
CA MET A 382 15.91 25.83 27.96
C MET A 382 15.30 25.98 26.57
N ARG A 383 15.76 25.15 25.63
CA ARG A 383 15.35 25.20 24.22
C ARG A 383 13.91 24.70 24.05
N LEU A 384 13.07 25.46 23.39
CA LEU A 384 11.70 25.11 23.08
C LEU A 384 11.58 24.62 21.63
N SER A 385 11.66 23.33 21.47
CA SER A 385 11.33 22.55 20.26
C SER A 385 11.91 22.99 18.90
N CYS A 386 12.46 24.18 18.72
CA CYS A 386 12.98 24.60 17.42
C CYS A 386 14.09 25.62 17.54
N LEU A 387 15.22 25.36 16.87
CA LEU A 387 16.37 26.25 16.71
C LEU A 387 16.75 27.03 17.99
N ASP A 388 17.09 28.32 17.89
CA ASP A 388 17.49 29.17 19.02
C ASP A 388 16.32 29.85 19.75
N PHE A 389 15.12 29.24 19.74
CA PHE A 389 13.96 29.68 20.49
C PHE A 389 13.91 28.99 21.85
N GLY A 390 13.78 29.74 22.94
CA GLY A 390 13.75 29.15 24.26
C GLY A 390 13.53 30.14 25.39
N MET A 391 13.61 29.66 26.61
CA MET A 391 13.57 30.43 27.87
C MET A 391 14.98 30.53 28.44
N HIS A 392 15.34 31.67 29.00
CA HIS A 392 16.64 31.88 29.63
C HIS A 392 16.62 33.02 30.65
N ALA A 393 17.62 33.10 31.51
CA ALA A 393 17.80 34.25 32.40
C ALA A 393 18.13 35.52 31.60
N GLY A 394 17.54 36.63 32.00
CA GLY A 394 17.80 37.92 31.37
C GLY A 394 17.06 39.06 32.04
N VAL A 395 17.30 40.29 31.59
CA VAL A 395 16.56 41.45 32.08
C VAL A 395 15.11 41.35 31.65
N VAL A 396 14.21 41.47 32.64
CA VAL A 396 12.77 41.38 32.48
C VAL A 396 12.17 42.75 32.81
N PRO A 397 12.00 43.66 31.81
CA PRO A 397 11.23 44.88 31.97
C PRO A 397 9.72 44.51 31.97
N ASP A 398 8.89 45.45 32.33
CA ASP A 398 7.44 45.40 32.38
C ASP A 398 6.78 45.40 30.96
N TYR A 399 7.55 45.23 29.92
CA TYR A 399 7.12 45.16 28.53
C TYR A 399 7.86 44.09 27.74
N PRO A 400 7.33 43.64 26.58
CA PRO A 400 8.01 42.73 25.69
C PRO A 400 9.29 43.38 25.08
N ALA A 401 10.47 42.81 25.39
CA ALA A 401 11.77 43.40 24.99
C ALA A 401 12.72 42.43 24.29
N SER A 402 12.37 41.17 24.13
CA SER A 402 13.23 40.14 23.54
C SER A 402 13.16 40.13 22.01
N HIS A 403 14.00 39.31 21.37
CA HIS A 403 13.93 38.99 19.93
C HIS A 403 13.23 37.63 19.67
N GLY A 404 12.23 37.29 20.51
CA GLY A 404 11.43 36.09 20.37
C GLY A 404 11.59 35.07 21.50
N CYS A 405 12.74 35.03 22.18
CA CYS A 405 12.92 34.21 23.37
C CYS A 405 12.11 34.74 24.57
N ILE A 406 11.92 33.89 25.56
CA ILE A 406 11.25 34.23 26.84
C ILE A 406 12.35 34.50 27.87
N ARG A 407 12.50 35.75 28.28
CA ARG A 407 13.42 36.14 29.35
C ARG A 407 12.76 35.96 30.70
N LEU A 408 13.51 35.41 31.64
CA LEU A 408 13.09 35.15 33.01
C LEU A 408 14.00 35.85 33.99
N PRO A 409 13.52 36.24 35.20
CA PRO A 409 14.39 36.57 36.29
C PRO A 409 15.36 35.41 36.58
N GLU A 410 16.61 35.71 36.99
CA GLU A 410 17.64 34.71 37.15
C GLU A 410 17.25 33.57 38.10
N GLU A 411 16.62 33.90 39.23
CA GLU A 411 16.15 32.90 40.19
C GLU A 411 15.10 31.97 39.60
N ALA A 412 14.13 32.49 38.85
CA ALA A 412 13.12 31.69 38.17
C ALA A 412 13.73 30.80 37.08
N ALA A 413 14.62 31.37 36.26
CA ALA A 413 15.33 30.60 35.23
C ALA A 413 16.14 29.44 35.85
N ARG A 414 16.86 29.70 36.97
CA ARG A 414 17.61 28.69 37.71
C ARG A 414 16.71 27.61 38.28
N LYS A 415 15.56 28.00 38.85
CA LYS A 415 14.55 27.07 39.40
C LYS A 415 14.00 26.17 38.29
N PHE A 416 13.49 26.73 37.20
CA PHE A 416 12.96 25.95 36.09
C PHE A 416 14.05 25.05 35.45
N PHE A 417 15.26 25.57 35.30
CA PHE A 417 16.38 24.78 34.82
C PHE A 417 16.69 23.56 35.72
N ALA A 418 16.54 23.68 37.02
CA ALA A 418 16.77 22.58 37.96
C ALA A 418 15.59 21.60 38.04
N GLU A 419 14.36 22.09 38.09
CA GLU A 419 13.19 21.30 38.45
C GLU A 419 12.40 20.78 37.24
N VAL A 420 12.42 21.48 36.09
CA VAL A 420 11.61 21.12 34.93
C VAL A 420 12.42 20.25 33.98
N PRO A 421 12.08 18.96 33.80
CA PRO A 421 12.87 18.05 32.96
C PRO A 421 12.71 18.33 31.46
N ILE A 422 13.69 17.82 30.67
CA ILE A 422 13.53 17.71 29.22
C ILE A 422 12.28 16.87 28.91
N GLY A 423 11.54 17.23 27.87
CA GLY A 423 10.27 16.60 27.51
C GLY A 423 9.05 17.29 28.15
N THR A 424 9.22 18.28 29.03
CA THR A 424 8.08 19.03 29.61
C THR A 424 7.40 19.88 28.56
N LEU A 425 6.06 19.83 28.53
CA LEU A 425 5.21 20.67 27.69
C LEU A 425 5.27 22.14 28.16
N VAL A 426 5.40 23.05 27.19
CA VAL A 426 5.34 24.49 27.38
C VAL A 426 4.27 25.05 26.45
N THR A 427 3.22 25.60 26.99
CA THR A 427 2.17 26.29 26.21
C THR A 427 2.44 27.80 26.25
N VAL A 428 2.40 28.44 25.08
CA VAL A 428 2.58 29.89 24.92
C VAL A 428 1.32 30.46 24.27
N GLU A 429 0.62 31.35 24.93
CA GLU A 429 -0.64 31.95 24.49
C GLU A 429 -0.74 33.46 24.79
#